data_10c90289393c555541c9341e1dd6e41e
#
_entry.id   10c90289393c555541c9341e1dd6e41e
#
_cell.length_a   1.000
_cell.length_b   1.000
_cell.length_c   1.000
_cell.angle_alpha   90.00
_cell.angle_beta   90.00
_cell.angle_gamma   90.00
#
_symmetry.space_group_name_H-M   'P 1'
#
loop_
_entity.id
_entity.type
_entity.pdbx_description
1 polymer ?
#
loop_
_entity_poly.entity_id
_entity_poly.type
_entity_poly.pdbx_seq_one_letter_code
_entity_poly.pdbx_strand_id
1 'polypeptide(L)'
;VLCLDNDETILQGMRTLLSKWGYQIFTATEPSEALKLIEQEDIQVWLVDQHLNHDQRGLDFIEQYRPAHIPVALITADSDPELPQYLKQQNIVLLKKPLKPAGLRAWLSGLKIMPMS
;
A
#
# COMPACT_ATOMS: atom_id res chain seq x y z
N VAL A 1 -3.30 -6.30 5.80
CA VAL A 1 -2.77 -5.42 4.75
C VAL A 1 -3.81 -4.38 4.39
N LEU A 2 -3.45 -3.11 4.46
CA LEU A 2 -4.31 -2.01 4.00
C LEU A 2 -3.97 -1.69 2.56
N CYS A 3 -4.98 -1.63 1.70
CA CYS A 3 -4.82 -1.19 0.30
C CYS A 3 -5.64 0.08 0.09
N LEU A 4 -4.97 1.16 -0.24
CA LEU A 4 -5.61 2.45 -0.54
C LEU A 4 -5.39 2.78 -2.01
N ASP A 5 -6.49 2.82 -2.78
CA ASP A 5 -6.46 3.09 -4.22
C ASP A 5 -7.83 3.62 -4.63
N ASN A 6 -7.87 4.66 -5.45
CA ASN A 6 -9.15 5.22 -5.87
C ASN A 6 -9.91 4.36 -6.91
N ASP A 7 -9.29 3.30 -7.42
CA ASP A 7 -9.90 2.41 -8.41
C ASP A 7 -10.39 1.12 -7.72
N GLU A 8 -11.70 0.98 -7.63
CA GLU A 8 -12.33 -0.17 -6.98
C GLU A 8 -11.99 -1.49 -7.69
N THR A 9 -11.81 -1.47 -9.01
CA THR A 9 -11.42 -2.66 -9.77
C THR A 9 -10.04 -3.15 -9.35
N ILE A 10 -9.10 -2.22 -9.15
CA ILE A 10 -7.77 -2.54 -8.65
C ILE A 10 -7.87 -3.16 -7.25
N LEU A 11 -8.68 -2.57 -6.38
CA LEU A 11 -8.85 -3.08 -5.02
C LEU A 11 -9.44 -4.48 -5.00
N GLN A 12 -10.40 -4.79 -5.88
CA GLN A 12 -10.95 -6.13 -5.99
C GLN A 12 -9.90 -7.13 -6.41
N GLY A 13 -9.06 -6.78 -7.39
CA GLY A 13 -7.96 -7.62 -7.81
C GLY A 13 -6.97 -7.89 -6.70
N MET A 14 -6.63 -6.85 -5.94
CA MET A 14 -5.73 -6.97 -4.80
C MET A 14 -6.34 -7.87 -3.71
N ARG A 15 -7.62 -7.70 -3.43
CA ARG A 15 -8.32 -8.52 -2.44
C ARG A 15 -8.27 -9.99 -2.82
N THR A 16 -8.57 -10.30 -4.08
CA THR A 16 -8.53 -11.68 -4.57
C THR A 16 -7.14 -12.26 -4.47
N LEU A 17 -6.13 -11.52 -4.92
CA LEU A 17 -4.75 -12.00 -4.96
C LEU A 17 -4.16 -12.21 -3.56
N LEU A 18 -4.29 -11.22 -2.70
CA LEU A 18 -3.68 -11.27 -1.37
C LEU A 18 -4.41 -12.25 -0.45
N SER A 19 -5.72 -12.37 -0.58
CA SER A 19 -6.48 -13.37 0.17
C SER A 19 -6.02 -14.78 -0.20
N LYS A 20 -5.73 -15.00 -1.47
CA LYS A 20 -5.21 -16.28 -1.95
C LYS A 20 -3.88 -16.64 -1.31
N TRP A 21 -3.07 -15.64 -0.99
CA TRP A 21 -1.77 -15.85 -0.32
C TRP A 21 -1.89 -15.93 1.20
N GLY A 22 -3.11 -15.83 1.74
CA GLY A 22 -3.35 -15.96 3.17
C GLY A 22 -3.32 -14.68 3.97
N TYR A 23 -3.28 -13.52 3.31
CA TYR A 23 -3.30 -12.23 4.01
C TYR A 23 -4.72 -11.74 4.23
N GLN A 24 -4.93 -11.13 5.38
CA GLN A 24 -6.17 -10.39 5.63
C GLN A 24 -6.05 -9.01 5.01
N ILE A 25 -7.07 -8.61 4.27
CA ILE A 25 -7.01 -7.39 3.46
C ILE A 25 -8.11 -6.42 3.86
N PHE A 26 -7.75 -5.15 3.94
CA PHE A 26 -8.68 -4.05 4.16
C PHE A 26 -8.49 -3.06 3.03
N THR A 27 -9.58 -2.66 2.39
CA THR A 27 -9.52 -1.78 1.21
C THR A 27 -10.21 -0.46 1.49
N ALA A 28 -9.65 0.61 0.92
CA ALA A 28 -10.21 1.95 1.00
C ALA A 28 -10.01 2.67 -0.33
N THR A 29 -11.00 3.44 -0.75
CA THR A 29 -10.91 4.25 -1.96
C THR A 29 -10.49 5.69 -1.66
N GLU A 30 -10.57 6.10 -0.40
CA GLU A 30 -10.27 7.45 0.04
C GLU A 30 -9.48 7.43 1.35
N PRO A 31 -8.64 8.46 1.58
CA PRO A 31 -7.87 8.55 2.83
C PRO A 31 -8.73 8.50 4.09
N SER A 32 -9.92 9.09 4.09
CA SER A 32 -10.80 9.08 5.26
C SER A 32 -11.24 7.67 5.62
N GLU A 33 -11.53 6.83 4.64
CA GLU A 33 -11.86 5.43 4.88
C GLU A 33 -10.65 4.66 5.43
N ALA A 34 -9.47 4.93 4.86
CA ALA A 34 -8.23 4.29 5.32
C ALA A 34 -7.94 4.63 6.77
N LEU A 35 -8.15 5.88 7.18
CA LEU A 35 -7.93 6.29 8.57
C LEU A 35 -8.86 5.57 9.54
N LYS A 36 -10.10 5.34 9.16
CA LYS A 36 -11.04 4.58 9.99
C LYS A 36 -10.58 3.15 10.16
N LEU A 37 -10.09 2.53 9.08
CA LEU A 37 -9.57 1.17 9.15
C LEU A 37 -8.33 1.09 10.04
N ILE A 38 -7.45 2.06 9.96
CA ILE A 38 -6.24 2.11 10.78
C ILE A 38 -6.60 2.19 12.26
N GLU A 39 -7.66 2.93 12.61
CA GLU A 39 -8.12 3.02 14.00
C GLU A 39 -8.79 1.74 14.49
N GLN A 40 -9.52 1.06 13.63
CA GLN A 40 -10.40 -0.05 14.02
C GLN A 40 -9.72 -1.41 13.92
N GLU A 41 -8.74 -1.56 13.03
CA GLU A 41 -8.15 -2.84 12.70
C GLU A 41 -6.65 -2.84 12.98
N ASP A 42 -6.11 -4.04 13.20
CA ASP A 42 -4.67 -4.21 13.38
C ASP A 42 -4.01 -4.30 12.00
N ILE A 43 -3.61 -3.16 11.47
CA ILE A 43 -3.00 -3.06 10.14
C ILE A 43 -1.48 -3.17 10.29
N GLN A 44 -0.87 -4.13 9.62
CA GLN A 44 0.55 -4.41 9.72
C GLN A 44 1.36 -3.94 8.50
N VAL A 45 0.72 -3.71 7.36
CA VAL A 45 1.37 -3.33 6.11
C VAL A 45 0.42 -2.43 5.31
N TRP A 46 0.99 -1.42 4.64
CA TRP A 46 0.21 -0.53 3.76
C TRP A 46 0.67 -0.67 2.31
N LEU A 47 -0.30 -0.74 1.41
CA LEU A 47 -0.12 -0.61 -0.03
C LEU A 47 -0.91 0.62 -0.45
N VAL A 48 -0.24 1.66 -0.93
CA VAL A 48 -0.87 2.96 -1.19
C VAL A 48 -0.60 3.39 -2.64
N ASP A 49 -1.67 3.66 -3.38
CA ASP A 49 -1.56 4.22 -4.72
C ASP A 49 -1.18 5.69 -4.64
N GLN A 50 -0.32 6.15 -5.57
CA GLN A 50 0.13 7.55 -5.57
C GLN A 50 -0.98 8.50 -5.99
N HIS A 51 -1.84 8.09 -6.93
CA HIS A 51 -2.89 8.97 -7.44
C HIS A 51 -4.23 8.63 -6.79
N LEU A 52 -4.70 9.55 -5.95
CA LEU A 52 -5.98 9.44 -5.26
C LEU A 52 -6.92 10.53 -5.76
N ASN A 53 -8.19 10.47 -5.35
CA ASN A 53 -9.18 11.46 -5.77
C ASN A 53 -8.86 12.86 -5.22
N HIS A 54 -9.34 13.89 -5.90
CA HIS A 54 -9.24 15.30 -5.46
C HIS A 54 -7.79 15.77 -5.31
N ASP A 55 -6.93 15.37 -6.25
CA ASP A 55 -5.51 15.73 -6.30
C ASP A 55 -4.74 15.31 -5.04
N GLN A 56 -5.29 14.38 -4.27
CA GLN A 56 -4.58 13.81 -3.13
C GLN A 56 -3.51 12.83 -3.62
N ARG A 57 -2.38 12.83 -2.94
CA ARG A 57 -1.26 11.97 -3.29
C ARG A 57 -1.04 10.95 -2.19
N GLY A 58 -0.80 9.70 -2.62
CA GLY A 58 -0.54 8.62 -1.67
C GLY A 58 0.67 8.88 -0.79
N LEU A 59 1.72 9.49 -1.36
CA LEU A 59 2.92 9.82 -0.58
C LEU A 59 2.61 10.79 0.55
N ASP A 60 1.77 11.79 0.30
CA ASP A 60 1.37 12.74 1.35
C ASP A 60 0.64 12.03 2.48
N PHE A 61 -0.24 11.09 2.15
CA PHE A 61 -0.95 10.29 3.14
C PHE A 61 0.02 9.47 3.98
N ILE A 62 1.00 8.83 3.34
CA ILE A 62 2.00 8.03 4.04
C ILE A 62 2.80 8.90 5.00
N GLU A 63 3.29 10.03 4.52
CA GLU A 63 4.14 10.92 5.33
C GLU A 63 3.39 11.50 6.51
N GLN A 64 2.09 11.77 6.35
CA GLN A 64 1.28 12.37 7.40
C GLN A 64 0.84 11.35 8.47
N TYR A 65 0.53 10.12 8.08
CA TYR A 65 -0.17 9.20 8.97
C TYR A 65 0.56 7.90 9.29
N ARG A 66 1.61 7.54 8.58
CA ARG A 66 2.24 6.24 8.79
C ARG A 66 3.09 6.21 10.06
N PRO A 67 2.82 5.27 10.99
CA PRO A 67 3.77 5.01 12.08
C PRO A 67 5.09 4.47 11.52
N ALA A 68 6.20 4.84 12.14
CA ALA A 68 7.53 4.51 11.62
C ALA A 68 7.78 3.00 11.48
N HIS A 69 7.13 2.18 12.30
CA HIS A 69 7.33 0.73 12.31
C HIS A 69 6.51 -0.02 11.25
N ILE A 70 5.58 0.65 10.57
CA ILE A 70 4.69 0.01 9.60
C ILE A 70 5.36 0.00 8.23
N PRO A 71 5.62 -1.18 7.64
CA PRO A 71 6.11 -1.28 6.27
C PRO A 71 5.06 -0.73 5.30
N VAL A 72 5.52 0.03 4.30
CA VAL A 72 4.63 0.62 3.30
C VAL A 72 5.26 0.55 1.92
N ALA A 73 4.43 0.31 0.90
CA ALA A 73 4.81 0.45 -0.49
C ALA A 73 3.93 1.49 -1.16
N LEU A 74 4.56 2.34 -1.96
CA LEU A 74 3.88 3.30 -2.82
C LEU A 74 3.81 2.70 -4.22
N ILE A 75 2.61 2.65 -4.80
CA ILE A 75 2.38 2.08 -6.13
C ILE A 75 2.16 3.24 -7.09
N THR A 76 3.00 3.34 -8.13
CA THR A 76 2.93 4.47 -9.04
C THR A 76 3.45 4.12 -10.43
N ALA A 77 2.92 4.82 -11.45
CA ALA A 77 3.46 4.80 -12.80
C ALA A 77 4.43 5.97 -13.04
N ASP A 78 4.64 6.81 -12.03
CA ASP A 78 5.50 7.98 -12.13
C ASP A 78 6.94 7.58 -12.45
N SER A 79 7.56 8.27 -13.40
CA SER A 79 8.92 8.00 -13.85
C SER A 79 9.92 9.06 -13.39
N ASP A 80 9.56 9.90 -12.40
CA ASP A 80 10.46 10.89 -11.83
C ASP A 80 11.74 10.19 -11.33
N PRO A 81 12.92 10.55 -11.88
CA PRO A 81 14.16 9.86 -11.52
C PRO A 81 14.60 10.11 -10.07
N GLU A 82 14.10 11.15 -9.42
CA GLU A 82 14.44 11.45 -8.03
C GLU A 82 13.57 10.70 -7.03
N LEU A 83 12.42 10.22 -7.45
CA LEU A 83 11.45 9.58 -6.57
C LEU A 83 12.00 8.31 -5.89
N PRO A 84 12.65 7.38 -6.61
CA PRO A 84 13.14 6.15 -5.98
C PRO A 84 14.10 6.41 -4.82
N GLN A 85 15.02 7.35 -4.98
CA GLN A 85 15.98 7.67 -3.93
C GLN A 85 15.29 8.31 -2.73
N TYR A 86 14.37 9.23 -2.98
CA TYR A 86 13.61 9.87 -1.92
C TYR A 86 12.83 8.84 -1.09
N LEU A 87 12.14 7.93 -1.76
CA LEU A 87 11.35 6.89 -1.08
C LEU A 87 12.25 5.97 -0.27
N LYS A 88 13.41 5.62 -0.80
CA LYS A 88 14.37 4.78 -0.08
C LYS A 88 14.82 5.45 1.21
N GLN A 89 15.06 6.75 1.19
CA GLN A 89 15.45 7.51 2.38
C GLN A 89 14.35 7.52 3.43
N GLN A 90 13.10 7.43 3.01
CA GLN A 90 11.94 7.43 3.90
C GLN A 90 11.50 6.01 4.30
N ASN A 91 12.23 4.99 3.89
CA ASN A 91 11.86 3.58 4.12
C ASN A 91 10.50 3.25 3.51
N ILE A 92 10.26 3.74 2.31
CA ILE A 92 9.05 3.46 1.54
C ILE A 92 9.47 2.65 0.32
N VAL A 93 8.85 1.50 0.11
CA VAL A 93 9.13 0.65 -1.05
C VAL A 93 8.39 1.20 -2.25
N LEU A 94 9.05 1.22 -3.40
CA LEU A 94 8.44 1.65 -4.66
C LEU A 94 8.02 0.44 -5.47
N LEU A 95 6.74 0.36 -5.81
CA LEU A 95 6.21 -0.66 -6.71
C LEU A 95 5.69 0.04 -7.97
N LYS A 96 6.30 -0.27 -9.11
CA LYS A 96 5.93 0.35 -10.38
C LYS A 96 4.68 -0.29 -10.98
N LYS A 97 3.86 0.54 -11.63
CA LYS A 97 2.74 0.04 -12.45
C LYS A 97 3.27 -0.35 -13.84
N PRO A 98 2.74 -1.42 -14.44
CA PRO A 98 1.73 -2.32 -13.91
C PRO A 98 2.30 -3.19 -12.79
N LEU A 99 1.52 -3.35 -11.73
CA LEU A 99 1.96 -4.09 -10.56
C LEU A 99 2.12 -5.58 -10.90
N LYS A 100 3.30 -6.12 -10.64
CA LYS A 100 3.60 -7.53 -10.91
C LYS A 100 3.36 -8.35 -9.64
N PRO A 101 2.48 -9.37 -9.71
CA PRO A 101 2.20 -10.19 -8.53
C PRO A 101 3.45 -10.81 -7.89
N ALA A 102 4.41 -11.25 -8.72
CA ALA A 102 5.64 -11.86 -8.19
C ALA A 102 6.45 -10.87 -7.35
N GLY A 103 6.56 -9.62 -7.80
CA GLY A 103 7.29 -8.58 -7.06
C GLY A 103 6.60 -8.23 -5.75
N LEU A 104 5.28 -8.12 -5.78
CA LEU A 104 4.49 -7.85 -4.59
C LEU A 104 4.62 -8.99 -3.58
N ARG A 105 4.51 -10.23 -4.05
CA ARG A 105 4.62 -11.40 -3.18
C ARG A 105 6.00 -11.51 -2.55
N ALA A 106 7.05 -11.24 -3.33
CA ALA A 106 8.41 -11.28 -2.83
C ALA A 106 8.61 -10.26 -1.70
N TRP A 107 8.09 -9.05 -1.87
CA TRP A 107 8.19 -8.03 -0.83
C TRP A 107 7.44 -8.45 0.43
N LEU A 108 6.19 -8.86 0.29
CA LEU A 108 5.37 -9.26 1.44
C LEU A 108 5.97 -10.46 2.18
N SER A 109 6.51 -11.43 1.45
CA SER A 109 7.12 -12.63 2.06
C SER A 109 8.38 -12.28 2.85
N GLY A 110 9.07 -11.22 2.49
CA GLY A 110 10.25 -10.75 3.21
C GLY A 110 9.94 -10.00 4.49
N LEU A 111 8.69 -9.63 4.71
CA LEU A 111 8.28 -8.92 5.92
C LEU A 111 7.94 -9.89 7.03
N LYS A 112 8.27 -9.51 8.27
CA LYS A 112 7.93 -10.31 9.44
C LYS A 112 6.54 -9.93 9.94
N ILE A 113 5.54 -10.24 9.13
CA ILE A 113 4.14 -10.01 9.51
C ILE A 113 3.49 -11.35 9.82
N MET A 114 2.56 -11.32 10.78
CA MET A 114 1.86 -12.53 11.19
C MET A 114 0.88 -12.91 10.08
N PRO A 115 1.01 -14.13 9.50
CA PRO A 115 -0.02 -14.58 8.58
C PRO A 115 -1.33 -14.77 9.33
N MET A 116 -2.42 -14.61 8.61
CA MET A 116 -3.74 -14.88 9.19
C MET A 116 -3.87 -16.38 9.39
N SER A 117 -4.06 -16.77 10.61
CA SER A 117 -4.27 -18.17 10.96
C SER A 117 -5.74 -18.53 10.84
#